data_2999b6a6916e200540aa43160398f295
#
_entry.id   2999b6a6916e200540aa43160398f295
#
_cell.length_a   1.000
_cell.length_b   1.000
_cell.length_c   1.000
_cell.angle_alpha   90.00
_cell.angle_beta   90.00
_cell.angle_gamma   90.00
#
_symmetry.space_group_name_H-M   'P 1'
#
loop_
_entity.id
_entity.type
_entity.pdbx_description
1 polymer ?
#
loop_
_entity_poly.entity_id
_entity_poly.type
_entity_poly.pdbx_seq_one_letter_code
_entity_poly.pdbx_strand_id
1 'polypeptide(L)'
;MKASVSSYSFSQALRKGEMTQFDTLSAAHDIGFRAIEFTDLAPKPGATLKEQLAYAQALRTEADRLGMKIVSYTIGADLFKEGDDAKAEIDRLCRQLDVAAALGAPLMRHDVCSKLAPAGAGRSFYGMLPTLARNIREVTAYGQSVGVRTCSENHGFVAQDSQRVESLFVAVGHDNYGLLLDMGNFACVDEDIPQAVSRLAPYAIHAHAKDFYFHPFGDGFTGGIYTRAANRLVGCAVGDGMVPIRQCLAILRRAGYDGYLSVEYEGEADCREGIARSLNFLRHEGVEL
;
A
#
# COMPACT_ATOMS: atom_id res chain seq x y z
N MET A 1 -17.37 -4.44 1.75
CA MET A 1 -15.97 -4.03 2.09
C MET A 1 -15.76 -4.20 3.58
N LYS A 2 -14.57 -4.64 3.99
CA LYS A 2 -14.20 -4.90 5.39
C LYS A 2 -13.03 -4.02 5.80
N ALA A 3 -13.07 -3.50 7.03
CA ALA A 3 -11.98 -2.68 7.54
C ALA A 3 -10.76 -3.54 7.91
N SER A 4 -9.59 -3.04 7.56
CA SER A 4 -8.29 -3.50 8.05
C SER A 4 -7.41 -2.31 8.40
N VAL A 5 -6.24 -2.54 8.96
CA VAL A 5 -5.26 -1.50 9.24
C VAL A 5 -3.90 -1.91 8.70
N SER A 6 -3.18 -0.96 8.11
CA SER A 6 -1.78 -1.15 7.76
C SER A 6 -0.90 -0.99 8.98
N SER A 7 0.05 -1.92 9.20
CA SER A 7 1.07 -1.78 10.25
C SER A 7 1.94 -0.53 10.04
N TYR A 8 1.97 0.00 8.82
CA TYR A 8 2.60 1.29 8.52
C TYR A 8 1.99 2.45 9.32
N SER A 9 0.69 2.39 9.65
CA SER A 9 0.02 3.37 10.50
C SER A 9 0.68 3.51 11.89
N PHE A 10 1.40 2.51 12.34
CA PHE A 10 2.19 2.51 13.59
C PHE A 10 3.67 2.86 13.36
N SER A 11 4.05 3.29 12.16
CA SER A 11 5.45 3.48 11.75
C SER A 11 6.25 4.42 12.66
N GLN A 12 5.61 5.42 13.28
CA GLN A 12 6.27 6.31 14.24
C GLN A 12 6.75 5.55 15.48
N ALA A 13 5.89 4.73 16.08
CA ALA A 13 6.21 3.93 17.25
C ALA A 13 7.19 2.79 16.92
N LEU A 14 7.03 2.16 15.75
CA LEU A 14 7.95 1.13 15.24
C LEU A 14 9.37 1.69 15.05
N ARG A 15 9.51 2.87 14.40
CA ARG A 15 10.82 3.50 14.18
C ARG A 15 11.51 3.96 15.45
N LYS A 16 10.74 4.37 16.47
CA LYS A 16 11.26 4.71 17.80
C LYS A 16 11.62 3.49 18.65
N GLY A 17 11.27 2.28 18.22
CA GLY A 17 11.44 1.06 19.00
C GLY A 17 10.47 0.95 20.19
N GLU A 18 9.41 1.74 20.21
CA GLU A 18 8.34 1.71 21.21
C GLU A 18 7.35 0.57 20.98
N MET A 19 7.33 0.02 19.78
CA MET A 19 6.52 -1.11 19.37
C MET A 19 7.30 -2.07 18.47
N THR A 20 6.90 -3.34 18.49
CA THR A 20 7.28 -4.38 17.53
C THR A 20 6.11 -4.66 16.59
N GLN A 21 6.32 -5.48 15.55
CA GLN A 21 5.21 -5.91 14.69
C GLN A 21 4.17 -6.78 15.45
N PHE A 22 4.57 -7.48 16.50
CA PHE A 22 3.64 -8.18 17.39
C PHE A 22 2.75 -7.21 18.18
N ASP A 23 3.32 -6.10 18.62
CA ASP A 23 2.55 -5.07 19.34
C ASP A 23 1.53 -4.38 18.43
N THR A 24 1.82 -4.27 17.12
CA THR A 24 0.84 -3.73 16.16
C THR A 24 -0.41 -4.61 16.04
N LEU A 25 -0.26 -5.95 16.12
CA LEU A 25 -1.38 -6.88 16.16
C LEU A 25 -2.30 -6.63 17.37
N SER A 26 -1.70 -6.58 18.56
CA SER A 26 -2.43 -6.35 19.81
C SER A 26 -3.11 -4.97 19.79
N ALA A 27 -2.38 -3.92 19.38
CA ALA A 27 -2.92 -2.58 19.30
C ALA A 27 -4.09 -2.48 18.28
N ALA A 28 -3.95 -3.08 17.11
CA ALA A 28 -5.01 -3.12 16.11
C ALA A 28 -6.26 -3.86 16.62
N HIS A 29 -6.06 -5.02 17.28
CA HIS A 29 -7.15 -5.78 17.90
C HIS A 29 -7.88 -4.98 18.99
N ASP A 30 -7.13 -4.29 19.87
CA ASP A 30 -7.69 -3.50 20.97
C ASP A 30 -8.45 -2.27 20.48
N ILE A 31 -8.00 -1.65 19.39
CA ILE A 31 -8.72 -0.57 18.70
C ILE A 31 -10.06 -1.09 18.11
N GLY A 32 -10.13 -2.37 17.76
CA GLY A 32 -11.35 -2.99 17.26
C GLY A 32 -11.25 -3.59 15.86
N PHE A 33 -10.09 -3.56 15.21
CA PHE A 33 -9.88 -4.25 13.93
C PHE A 33 -9.89 -5.77 14.09
N ARG A 34 -10.23 -6.46 12.99
CA ARG A 34 -10.17 -7.92 12.87
C ARG A 34 -9.28 -8.35 11.69
N ALA A 35 -8.64 -7.39 11.04
CA ALA A 35 -7.73 -7.63 9.93
C ALA A 35 -6.58 -6.61 9.94
N ILE A 36 -5.40 -7.06 9.50
CA ILE A 36 -4.18 -6.26 9.42
C ILE A 36 -3.43 -6.58 8.13
N GLU A 37 -2.73 -5.62 7.57
CA GLU A 37 -1.64 -5.83 6.62
C GLU A 37 -0.30 -5.47 7.25
N PHE A 38 0.74 -6.18 6.87
CA PHE A 38 2.08 -5.92 7.35
C PHE A 38 2.95 -5.24 6.30
N THR A 39 3.82 -4.35 6.76
CA THR A 39 4.81 -3.65 5.93
C THR A 39 6.22 -4.03 6.39
N ASP A 40 7.10 -4.34 5.41
CA ASP A 40 8.55 -4.52 5.61
C ASP A 40 8.94 -5.42 6.81
N LEU A 41 8.57 -6.69 6.75
CA LEU A 41 8.86 -7.64 7.82
C LEU A 41 10.34 -8.04 7.87
N ALA A 42 11.03 -7.61 8.90
CA ALA A 42 12.34 -8.13 9.26
C ALA A 42 12.49 -8.20 10.78
N PRO A 43 12.89 -9.33 11.36
CA PRO A 43 13.10 -9.44 12.81
C PRO A 43 14.28 -8.57 13.30
N LYS A 44 15.21 -8.26 12.42
CA LYS A 44 16.38 -7.39 12.63
C LYS A 44 16.98 -6.97 11.28
N PRO A 45 17.79 -5.91 11.23
CA PRO A 45 18.55 -5.57 10.02
C PRO A 45 19.42 -6.74 9.55
N GLY A 46 19.43 -7.03 8.26
CA GLY A 46 20.22 -8.09 7.65
C GLY A 46 19.76 -9.53 7.97
N ALA A 47 18.51 -9.70 8.41
CA ALA A 47 17.93 -11.01 8.65
C ALA A 47 17.98 -11.89 7.38
N THR A 48 18.42 -13.13 7.56
CA THR A 48 18.39 -14.16 6.51
C THR A 48 16.96 -14.52 6.13
N LEU A 49 16.75 -15.08 4.94
CA LEU A 49 15.43 -15.56 4.53
C LEU A 49 14.83 -16.54 5.56
N LYS A 50 15.62 -17.44 6.11
CA LYS A 50 15.17 -18.40 7.12
C LYS A 50 14.63 -17.67 8.37
N GLU A 51 15.31 -16.62 8.83
CA GLU A 51 14.87 -15.82 9.97
C GLU A 51 13.59 -15.03 9.64
N GLN A 52 13.47 -14.47 8.43
CA GLN A 52 12.26 -13.79 7.97
C GLN A 52 11.06 -14.74 7.90
N LEU A 53 11.24 -15.94 7.35
CA LEU A 53 10.19 -16.96 7.28
C LEU A 53 9.70 -17.38 8.68
N ALA A 54 10.64 -17.64 9.60
CA ALA A 54 10.29 -17.99 10.97
C ALA A 54 9.55 -16.85 11.70
N TYR A 55 9.96 -15.60 11.45
CA TYR A 55 9.29 -14.43 12.00
C TYR A 55 7.88 -14.24 11.44
N ALA A 56 7.70 -14.42 10.14
CA ALA A 56 6.39 -14.37 9.49
C ALA A 56 5.43 -15.45 10.03
N GLN A 57 5.93 -16.68 10.21
CA GLN A 57 5.16 -17.77 10.80
C GLN A 57 4.74 -17.48 12.24
N ALA A 58 5.63 -16.87 13.04
CA ALA A 58 5.32 -16.48 14.41
C ALA A 58 4.24 -15.37 14.45
N LEU A 59 4.32 -14.37 13.56
CA LEU A 59 3.27 -13.34 13.42
C LEU A 59 1.92 -13.94 12.99
N ARG A 60 1.93 -14.90 12.06
CA ARG A 60 0.72 -15.61 11.68
C ARG A 60 0.09 -16.35 12.86
N THR A 61 0.90 -17.07 13.64
CA THR A 61 0.42 -17.78 14.84
C THR A 61 -0.21 -16.81 15.85
N GLU A 62 0.41 -15.65 16.05
CA GLU A 62 -0.14 -14.63 16.96
C GLU A 62 -1.43 -14.00 16.41
N ALA A 63 -1.49 -13.73 15.10
CA ALA A 63 -2.72 -13.25 14.46
C ALA A 63 -3.86 -14.26 14.62
N ASP A 64 -3.60 -15.55 14.40
CA ASP A 64 -4.58 -16.63 14.59
C ASP A 64 -5.05 -16.69 16.06
N ARG A 65 -4.14 -16.54 17.03
CA ARG A 65 -4.47 -16.51 18.47
C ARG A 65 -5.40 -15.35 18.83
N LEU A 66 -5.24 -14.20 18.19
CA LEU A 66 -6.07 -13.01 18.37
C LEU A 66 -7.35 -13.01 17.51
N GLY A 67 -7.54 -14.02 16.66
CA GLY A 67 -8.64 -14.05 15.69
C GLY A 67 -8.55 -12.96 14.62
N MET A 68 -7.34 -12.47 14.34
CA MET A 68 -7.07 -11.46 13.32
C MET A 68 -6.68 -12.10 11.99
N LYS A 69 -7.17 -11.54 10.88
CA LYS A 69 -6.79 -11.95 9.53
C LYS A 69 -5.63 -11.10 9.03
N ILE A 70 -4.63 -11.75 8.44
CA ILE A 70 -3.59 -11.06 7.69
C ILE A 70 -4.06 -10.98 6.23
N VAL A 71 -4.20 -9.75 5.72
CA VAL A 71 -4.87 -9.50 4.44
C VAL A 71 -3.92 -9.11 3.31
N SER A 72 -2.74 -8.58 3.65
CA SER A 72 -1.72 -8.17 2.69
C SER A 72 -0.34 -8.14 3.35
N TYR A 73 0.68 -8.25 2.51
CA TYR A 73 2.07 -7.94 2.83
C TYR A 73 2.59 -6.88 1.87
N THR A 74 3.06 -5.75 2.39
CA THR A 74 3.45 -4.58 1.61
C THR A 74 4.96 -4.34 1.70
N ILE A 75 5.63 -4.17 0.56
CA ILE A 75 7.07 -3.94 0.48
C ILE A 75 7.45 -2.90 -0.57
N GLY A 76 8.59 -2.24 -0.34
CA GLY A 76 9.21 -1.37 -1.33
C GLY A 76 9.86 -2.18 -2.47
N ALA A 77 9.88 -1.60 -3.69
CA ALA A 77 10.54 -2.16 -4.86
C ALA A 77 11.02 -1.07 -5.83
N ASP A 78 12.02 -1.40 -6.63
CA ASP A 78 12.41 -0.63 -7.81
C ASP A 78 12.60 -1.60 -8.98
N LEU A 79 11.58 -1.67 -9.82
CA LEU A 79 11.50 -2.60 -10.95
C LEU A 79 11.91 -1.98 -12.28
N PHE A 80 12.35 -0.69 -12.29
CA PHE A 80 12.98 -0.12 -13.47
C PHE A 80 14.47 -0.44 -13.46
N LYS A 81 14.80 -1.69 -13.72
CA LYS A 81 16.15 -2.24 -13.79
C LYS A 81 16.30 -3.16 -14.99
N GLU A 82 17.52 -3.39 -15.44
CA GLU A 82 17.86 -4.28 -16.54
C GLU A 82 19.05 -5.20 -16.17
N GLY A 83 19.24 -6.25 -16.95
CA GLY A 83 20.34 -7.19 -16.76
C GLY A 83 20.36 -7.83 -15.37
N ASP A 84 21.55 -7.92 -14.79
CA ASP A 84 21.77 -8.57 -13.48
C ASP A 84 21.09 -7.82 -12.33
N ASP A 85 20.97 -6.49 -12.42
CA ASP A 85 20.26 -5.69 -11.41
C ASP A 85 18.76 -5.99 -11.40
N ALA A 86 18.14 -6.18 -12.58
CA ALA A 86 16.75 -6.58 -12.68
C ALA A 86 16.54 -7.97 -12.08
N LYS A 87 17.41 -8.92 -12.42
CA LYS A 87 17.37 -10.28 -11.87
C LYS A 87 17.51 -10.29 -10.35
N ALA A 88 18.46 -9.52 -9.81
CA ALA A 88 18.67 -9.42 -8.36
C ALA A 88 17.43 -8.88 -7.63
N GLU A 89 16.75 -7.87 -8.20
CA GLU A 89 15.53 -7.30 -7.63
C GLU A 89 14.36 -8.28 -7.73
N ILE A 90 14.16 -8.93 -8.87
CA ILE A 90 13.14 -9.97 -9.06
C ILE A 90 13.36 -11.11 -8.05
N ASP A 91 14.59 -11.63 -7.93
CA ASP A 91 14.93 -12.67 -6.96
C ASP A 91 14.67 -12.23 -5.51
N ARG A 92 14.91 -10.95 -5.19
CA ARG A 92 14.56 -10.38 -3.88
C ARG A 92 13.05 -10.41 -3.66
N LEU A 93 12.26 -9.97 -4.63
CA LEU A 93 10.81 -9.95 -4.54
C LEU A 93 10.21 -11.36 -4.49
N CYS A 94 10.78 -12.32 -5.21
CA CYS A 94 10.39 -13.74 -5.11
C CYS A 94 10.60 -14.27 -3.68
N ARG A 95 11.73 -13.97 -3.05
CA ARG A 95 11.94 -14.31 -1.62
C ARG A 95 10.93 -13.64 -0.69
N GLN A 96 10.50 -12.41 -1.00
CA GLN A 96 9.46 -11.74 -0.20
C GLN A 96 8.06 -12.34 -0.43
N LEU A 97 7.80 -12.93 -1.60
CA LEU A 97 6.60 -13.73 -1.84
C LEU A 97 6.58 -15.01 -1.00
N ASP A 98 7.75 -15.66 -0.78
CA ASP A 98 7.85 -16.77 0.18
C ASP A 98 7.53 -16.32 1.62
N VAL A 99 7.98 -15.11 2.00
CA VAL A 99 7.64 -14.51 3.30
C VAL A 99 6.14 -14.22 3.40
N ALA A 100 5.52 -13.68 2.34
CA ALA A 100 4.07 -13.46 2.28
C ALA A 100 3.28 -14.77 2.44
N ALA A 101 3.70 -15.83 1.76
CA ALA A 101 3.11 -17.17 1.88
C ALA A 101 3.25 -17.73 3.31
N ALA A 102 4.43 -17.62 3.92
CA ALA A 102 4.67 -18.05 5.30
C ALA A 102 3.83 -17.26 6.31
N LEU A 103 3.65 -15.96 6.07
CA LEU A 103 2.79 -15.07 6.83
C LEU A 103 1.30 -15.42 6.70
N GLY A 104 0.93 -16.13 5.62
CA GLY A 104 -0.47 -16.42 5.28
C GLY A 104 -1.17 -15.23 4.61
N ALA A 105 -0.43 -14.27 4.10
CA ALA A 105 -0.99 -13.16 3.35
C ALA A 105 -1.40 -13.62 1.94
N PRO A 106 -2.67 -13.41 1.53
CA PRO A 106 -3.15 -13.84 0.21
C PRO A 106 -2.64 -12.98 -0.94
N LEU A 107 -2.11 -11.80 -0.62
CA LEU A 107 -1.55 -10.88 -1.61
C LEU A 107 -0.31 -10.15 -1.08
N MET A 108 0.57 -9.78 -2.01
CA MET A 108 1.74 -8.93 -1.74
C MET A 108 1.69 -7.70 -2.63
N ARG A 109 1.67 -6.53 -1.98
CA ARG A 109 1.86 -5.25 -2.66
C ARG A 109 3.36 -4.94 -2.77
N HIS A 110 3.80 -4.54 -3.92
CA HIS A 110 5.14 -4.01 -4.15
C HIS A 110 5.10 -2.66 -4.86
N ASP A 111 6.07 -1.79 -4.59
CA ASP A 111 6.27 -0.58 -5.37
C ASP A 111 6.61 -0.89 -6.83
N VAL A 112 6.56 0.13 -7.67
CA VAL A 112 6.94 0.05 -9.09
C VAL A 112 8.34 0.60 -9.27
N CYS A 113 8.51 1.87 -9.02
CA CYS A 113 9.77 2.60 -9.00
C CYS A 113 9.56 3.99 -8.37
N SER A 114 10.61 4.56 -7.80
CA SER A 114 10.54 5.86 -7.11
C SER A 114 11.05 7.04 -7.95
N LYS A 115 11.69 6.79 -9.09
CA LYS A 115 12.32 7.82 -9.92
C LYS A 115 12.14 7.52 -11.41
N LEU A 116 12.00 8.60 -12.20
CA LEU A 116 12.17 8.50 -13.65
C LEU A 116 13.63 8.26 -13.98
N ALA A 117 13.88 7.55 -15.09
CA ALA A 117 15.24 7.37 -15.59
C ALA A 117 15.93 8.74 -15.83
N PRO A 118 17.25 8.84 -15.56
CA PRO A 118 17.96 10.12 -15.58
C PRO A 118 18.06 10.74 -16.97
N ALA A 119 18.07 9.93 -18.05
CA ALA A 119 18.22 10.38 -19.44
C ALA A 119 17.60 9.40 -20.44
N GLY A 120 17.50 9.81 -21.71
CA GLY A 120 16.99 8.98 -22.80
C GLY A 120 15.48 8.77 -22.81
N ALA A 121 15.02 7.80 -23.60
CA ALA A 121 13.58 7.46 -23.75
C ALA A 121 12.93 7.04 -22.43
N GLY A 122 13.67 6.39 -21.53
CA GLY A 122 13.24 6.00 -20.19
C GLY A 122 13.00 7.17 -19.23
N ARG A 123 13.31 8.43 -19.61
CA ARG A 123 13.00 9.61 -18.78
C ARG A 123 11.51 9.94 -18.72
N SER A 124 10.70 9.27 -19.48
CA SER A 124 9.23 9.31 -19.36
C SER A 124 8.70 8.00 -18.82
N PHE A 125 7.56 8.06 -18.11
CA PHE A 125 6.90 6.84 -17.65
C PHE A 125 6.63 5.84 -18.78
N TYR A 126 6.15 6.32 -19.91
CA TYR A 126 5.84 5.46 -21.06
C TYR A 126 7.09 4.84 -21.71
N GLY A 127 8.24 5.49 -21.62
CA GLY A 127 9.53 4.91 -22.02
C GLY A 127 10.00 3.81 -21.08
N MET A 128 9.65 3.89 -19.79
CA MET A 128 9.97 2.88 -18.78
C MET A 128 8.99 1.69 -18.81
N LEU A 129 7.77 1.90 -19.28
CA LEU A 129 6.65 0.98 -19.17
C LEU A 129 6.94 -0.45 -19.65
N PRO A 130 7.62 -0.70 -20.81
CA PRO A 130 7.92 -2.07 -21.25
C PRO A 130 8.83 -2.84 -20.27
N THR A 131 9.85 -2.18 -19.74
CA THR A 131 10.77 -2.78 -18.75
C THR A 131 10.05 -3.07 -17.43
N LEU A 132 9.28 -2.10 -16.91
CA LEU A 132 8.47 -2.27 -15.71
C LEU A 132 7.49 -3.44 -15.84
N ALA A 133 6.72 -3.47 -16.92
CA ALA A 133 5.72 -4.51 -17.15
C ALA A 133 6.34 -5.92 -17.26
N ARG A 134 7.47 -6.04 -17.93
CA ARG A 134 8.23 -7.31 -18.03
C ARG A 134 8.65 -7.81 -16.64
N ASN A 135 9.32 -6.95 -15.87
CA ASN A 135 9.87 -7.33 -14.57
C ASN A 135 8.75 -7.63 -13.54
N ILE A 136 7.66 -6.84 -13.55
CA ILE A 136 6.48 -7.10 -12.72
C ILE A 136 5.85 -8.45 -13.09
N ARG A 137 5.75 -8.78 -14.38
CA ARG A 137 5.16 -10.05 -14.83
C ARG A 137 5.93 -11.24 -14.32
N GLU A 138 7.27 -11.19 -14.28
CA GLU A 138 8.10 -12.26 -13.73
C GLU A 138 7.83 -12.46 -12.22
N VAL A 139 7.79 -11.38 -11.44
CA VAL A 139 7.44 -11.43 -10.01
C VAL A 139 6.02 -12.00 -9.82
N THR A 140 5.07 -11.56 -10.64
CA THR A 140 3.67 -12.00 -10.57
C THR A 140 3.51 -13.50 -10.89
N ALA A 141 4.24 -13.99 -11.89
CA ALA A 141 4.24 -15.41 -12.25
C ALA A 141 4.80 -16.28 -11.10
N TYR A 142 5.86 -15.82 -10.43
CA TYR A 142 6.34 -16.49 -9.22
C TYR A 142 5.29 -16.46 -8.10
N GLY A 143 4.67 -15.31 -7.85
CA GLY A 143 3.59 -15.18 -6.87
C GLY A 143 2.46 -16.18 -7.11
N GLN A 144 2.05 -16.39 -8.36
CA GLN A 144 1.06 -17.40 -8.73
C GLN A 144 1.52 -18.82 -8.34
N SER A 145 2.79 -19.13 -8.52
CA SER A 145 3.33 -20.48 -8.19
C SER A 145 3.34 -20.79 -6.69
N VAL A 146 3.39 -19.76 -5.84
CA VAL A 146 3.36 -19.89 -4.37
C VAL A 146 2.00 -19.52 -3.76
N GLY A 147 0.98 -19.29 -4.60
CA GLY A 147 -0.40 -19.02 -4.16
C GLY A 147 -0.61 -17.61 -3.60
N VAL A 148 0.24 -16.64 -3.92
CA VAL A 148 0.14 -15.24 -3.51
C VAL A 148 -0.14 -14.36 -4.73
N ARG A 149 -1.21 -13.54 -4.67
CA ARG A 149 -1.44 -12.52 -5.69
C ARG A 149 -0.47 -11.35 -5.52
N THR A 150 -0.12 -10.69 -6.61
CA THR A 150 0.67 -9.46 -6.54
C THR A 150 -0.16 -8.24 -6.94
N CYS A 151 0.18 -7.10 -6.40
CA CYS A 151 -0.37 -5.82 -6.83
C CYS A 151 0.67 -4.71 -6.69
N SER A 152 0.48 -3.66 -7.46
CA SER A 152 1.17 -2.38 -7.22
C SER A 152 0.16 -1.35 -6.73
N GLU A 153 0.65 -0.36 -6.01
CA GLU A 153 -0.12 0.77 -5.53
C GLU A 153 0.12 2.01 -6.40
N ASN A 154 -0.84 2.90 -6.47
CA ASN A 154 -0.66 4.26 -6.97
C ASN A 154 0.20 5.07 -5.99
N HIS A 155 1.54 4.89 -6.05
CA HIS A 155 2.51 5.39 -5.09
C HIS A 155 3.83 5.83 -5.75
N GLY A 156 4.64 6.68 -5.07
CA GLY A 156 6.02 6.99 -5.44
C GLY A 156 6.16 8.03 -6.56
N PHE A 157 5.14 8.83 -6.85
CA PHE A 157 5.11 9.93 -7.83
C PHE A 157 5.30 9.53 -9.31
N VAL A 158 5.84 8.36 -9.62
CA VAL A 158 6.06 7.90 -11.01
C VAL A 158 4.87 7.14 -11.55
N ALA A 159 4.49 6.03 -10.91
CA ALA A 159 3.30 5.24 -11.22
C ALA A 159 2.19 5.56 -10.22
N GLN A 160 1.70 6.80 -10.19
CA GLN A 160 0.78 7.24 -9.15
C GLN A 160 -0.49 7.89 -9.70
N ASP A 161 -0.42 8.70 -10.75
CA ASP A 161 -1.64 9.17 -11.41
C ASP A 161 -2.38 8.01 -12.08
N SER A 162 -3.71 8.09 -12.10
CA SER A 162 -4.58 6.99 -12.50
C SER A 162 -4.34 6.50 -13.92
N GLN A 163 -3.96 7.40 -14.84
CA GLN A 163 -3.69 7.05 -16.23
C GLN A 163 -2.43 6.19 -16.36
N ARG A 164 -1.36 6.52 -15.61
CA ARG A 164 -0.12 5.74 -15.63
C ARG A 164 -0.33 4.38 -14.96
N VAL A 165 -1.06 4.35 -13.85
CA VAL A 165 -1.38 3.11 -13.14
C VAL A 165 -2.21 2.17 -14.00
N GLU A 166 -3.25 2.67 -14.70
CA GLU A 166 -4.04 1.88 -15.64
C GLU A 166 -3.18 1.35 -16.80
N SER A 167 -2.32 2.21 -17.36
CA SER A 167 -1.40 1.82 -18.44
C SER A 167 -0.45 0.70 -17.99
N LEU A 168 0.05 0.77 -16.75
CA LEU A 168 0.90 -0.27 -16.17
C LEU A 168 0.14 -1.58 -15.99
N PHE A 169 -1.08 -1.53 -15.43
CA PHE A 169 -1.92 -2.71 -15.25
C PHE A 169 -2.17 -3.43 -16.57
N VAL A 170 -2.56 -2.68 -17.60
CA VAL A 170 -2.79 -3.23 -18.95
C VAL A 170 -1.50 -3.81 -19.55
N ALA A 171 -0.36 -3.12 -19.40
CA ALA A 171 0.92 -3.59 -19.91
C ALA A 171 1.43 -4.85 -19.21
N VAL A 172 1.21 -4.99 -17.90
CA VAL A 172 1.54 -6.23 -17.15
C VAL A 172 0.68 -7.39 -17.65
N GLY A 173 -0.63 -7.22 -17.81
CA GLY A 173 -1.52 -8.18 -18.46
C GLY A 173 -1.42 -9.60 -17.92
N HIS A 174 -1.50 -9.77 -16.59
CA HIS A 174 -1.38 -11.08 -15.92
C HIS A 174 -2.52 -11.26 -14.91
N ASP A 175 -3.23 -12.39 -14.95
CA ASP A 175 -4.42 -12.64 -14.12
C ASP A 175 -4.15 -12.62 -12.60
N ASN A 176 -2.93 -12.96 -12.19
CA ASN A 176 -2.50 -12.92 -10.78
C ASN A 176 -2.07 -11.53 -10.32
N TYR A 177 -2.12 -10.51 -11.19
CA TYR A 177 -1.78 -9.12 -10.89
C TYR A 177 -3.03 -8.27 -10.70
N GLY A 178 -2.98 -7.30 -9.78
CA GLY A 178 -4.05 -6.35 -9.54
C GLY A 178 -3.51 -5.01 -9.07
N LEU A 179 -4.43 -4.16 -8.59
CA LEU A 179 -4.08 -2.87 -8.03
C LEU A 179 -4.44 -2.80 -6.54
N LEU A 180 -3.54 -2.25 -5.74
CA LEU A 180 -3.88 -1.63 -4.47
C LEU A 180 -4.24 -0.18 -4.75
N LEU A 181 -5.50 0.18 -4.53
CA LEU A 181 -6.01 1.52 -4.77
C LEU A 181 -5.97 2.31 -3.46
N ASP A 182 -5.02 3.24 -3.34
CA ASP A 182 -4.98 4.21 -2.25
C ASP A 182 -5.73 5.49 -2.65
N MET A 183 -6.76 5.83 -1.88
CA MET A 183 -7.62 6.99 -2.17
C MET A 183 -6.87 8.31 -1.97
N GLY A 184 -6.00 8.39 -0.95
CA GLY A 184 -5.29 9.61 -0.59
C GLY A 184 -4.12 9.94 -1.52
N ASN A 185 -3.45 8.91 -2.06
CA ASN A 185 -2.25 9.12 -2.86
C ASN A 185 -2.47 9.89 -4.17
N PHE A 186 -3.71 9.98 -4.67
CA PHE A 186 -4.02 10.86 -5.82
C PHE A 186 -3.84 12.34 -5.49
N ALA A 187 -4.03 12.73 -4.23
CA ALA A 187 -3.75 14.11 -3.78
C ALA A 187 -2.27 14.48 -3.96
N CYS A 188 -1.34 13.53 -3.79
CA CYS A 188 0.09 13.77 -3.96
C CYS A 188 0.47 14.19 -5.38
N VAL A 189 -0.33 13.82 -6.37
CA VAL A 189 -0.11 14.14 -7.78
C VAL A 189 -1.12 15.17 -8.32
N ASP A 190 -1.88 15.80 -7.40
CA ASP A 190 -2.89 16.83 -7.67
C ASP A 190 -3.96 16.37 -8.67
N GLU A 191 -4.33 15.08 -8.65
CA GLU A 191 -5.36 14.51 -9.51
C GLU A 191 -6.75 14.63 -8.85
N ASP A 192 -7.80 14.76 -9.65
CA ASP A 192 -9.19 14.65 -9.18
C ASP A 192 -9.44 13.25 -8.63
N ILE A 193 -9.56 13.14 -7.31
CA ILE A 193 -9.60 11.87 -6.61
C ILE A 193 -10.79 11.00 -7.03
N PRO A 194 -12.05 11.49 -7.06
CA PRO A 194 -13.18 10.70 -7.53
C PRO A 194 -13.03 10.17 -8.97
N GLN A 195 -12.47 10.96 -9.87
CA GLN A 195 -12.23 10.51 -11.25
C GLN A 195 -11.17 9.42 -11.28
N ALA A 196 -10.07 9.59 -10.55
CA ALA A 196 -8.99 8.61 -10.44
C ALA A 196 -9.48 7.28 -9.84
N VAL A 197 -10.20 7.34 -8.72
CA VAL A 197 -10.81 6.16 -8.09
C VAL A 197 -11.80 5.48 -9.04
N SER A 198 -12.64 6.24 -9.74
CA SER A 198 -13.59 5.68 -10.73
C SER A 198 -12.89 4.93 -11.86
N ARG A 199 -11.75 5.43 -12.34
CA ARG A 199 -10.94 4.78 -13.38
C ARG A 199 -10.36 3.45 -12.91
N LEU A 200 -9.83 3.41 -11.68
CA LEU A 200 -9.03 2.27 -11.19
C LEU A 200 -9.84 1.25 -10.37
N ALA A 201 -11.02 1.61 -9.88
CA ALA A 201 -11.86 0.72 -9.07
C ALA A 201 -12.11 -0.66 -9.69
N PRO A 202 -12.30 -0.82 -11.03
CA PRO A 202 -12.47 -2.14 -11.64
C PRO A 202 -11.29 -3.08 -11.52
N TYR A 203 -10.09 -2.57 -11.25
CA TYR A 203 -8.84 -3.35 -11.15
C TYR A 203 -8.38 -3.55 -9.71
N ALA A 204 -9.07 -2.94 -8.74
CA ALA A 204 -8.69 -2.99 -7.33
C ALA A 204 -8.90 -4.38 -6.73
N ILE A 205 -7.85 -4.93 -6.13
CA ILE A 205 -7.90 -6.17 -5.34
C ILE A 205 -7.64 -5.91 -3.86
N HIS A 206 -7.14 -4.73 -3.53
CA HIS A 206 -6.99 -4.18 -2.19
C HIS A 206 -7.17 -2.67 -2.24
N ALA A 207 -7.49 -2.04 -1.11
CA ALA A 207 -7.64 -0.59 -1.07
C ALA A 207 -7.11 -0.01 0.24
N HIS A 208 -6.58 1.22 0.16
CA HIS A 208 -6.20 2.03 1.32
C HIS A 208 -7.13 3.23 1.49
N ALA A 209 -7.50 3.48 2.74
CA ALA A 209 -8.10 4.73 3.18
C ALA A 209 -7.03 5.57 3.88
N LYS A 210 -6.64 6.64 3.23
CA LYS A 210 -5.65 7.62 3.66
C LYS A 210 -6.24 9.01 3.47
N ASP A 211 -5.97 9.94 4.39
CA ASP A 211 -6.51 11.29 4.31
C ASP A 211 -5.48 12.33 4.71
N PHE A 212 -5.64 13.54 4.18
CA PHE A 212 -4.69 14.63 4.35
C PHE A 212 -5.39 15.96 4.58
N TYR A 213 -4.79 16.81 5.42
CA TYR A 213 -5.01 18.25 5.36
C TYR A 213 -4.24 18.84 4.19
N PHE A 214 -4.85 19.78 3.49
CA PHE A 214 -4.30 20.43 2.32
C PHE A 214 -3.85 21.86 2.63
N HIS A 215 -2.65 22.19 2.22
CA HIS A 215 -2.05 23.51 2.33
C HIS A 215 -1.63 23.99 0.93
N PRO A 216 -2.30 25.02 0.38
CA PRO A 216 -1.97 25.56 -0.93
C PRO A 216 -0.60 26.22 -0.93
N PHE A 217 0.07 26.19 -2.08
CA PHE A 217 1.36 26.86 -2.26
C PHE A 217 1.25 28.34 -1.87
N GLY A 218 2.16 28.80 -1.03
CA GLY A 218 2.24 30.21 -0.61
C GLY A 218 1.45 30.57 0.66
N ASP A 219 0.79 29.61 1.34
CA ASP A 219 0.10 29.87 2.62
C ASP A 219 1.05 30.03 3.83
N GLY A 220 2.37 29.82 3.62
CA GLY A 220 3.40 29.93 4.66
C GLY A 220 3.63 28.66 5.47
N PHE A 221 2.87 27.60 5.24
CA PHE A 221 3.06 26.31 5.90
C PHE A 221 4.33 25.60 5.40
N THR A 222 5.12 25.02 6.30
CA THR A 222 6.43 24.40 5.97
C THR A 222 6.53 22.89 6.25
N GLY A 223 5.50 22.29 6.86
CA GLY A 223 5.45 20.86 7.20
C GLY A 223 4.95 19.97 6.06
N GLY A 224 4.76 18.68 6.35
CA GLY A 224 4.17 17.69 5.47
C GLY A 224 4.99 17.35 4.22
N ILE A 225 4.34 16.76 3.23
CA ILE A 225 4.93 16.36 1.95
C ILE A 225 4.53 17.33 0.82
N TYR A 226 5.37 17.48 -0.19
CA TYR A 226 5.01 18.23 -1.39
C TYR A 226 4.17 17.40 -2.34
N THR A 227 3.12 18.02 -2.89
CA THR A 227 2.44 17.50 -4.07
C THR A 227 3.26 17.79 -5.34
N ARG A 228 2.83 17.21 -6.46
CA ARG A 228 3.46 17.45 -7.78
C ARG A 228 3.34 18.93 -8.21
N ALA A 229 2.27 19.63 -7.82
CA ALA A 229 2.07 21.09 -8.04
C ALA A 229 2.64 21.98 -6.94
N ALA A 230 3.50 21.42 -6.06
CA ALA A 230 4.15 22.13 -4.97
C ALA A 230 3.20 22.59 -3.83
N ASN A 231 1.97 22.12 -3.76
CA ASN A 231 1.15 22.24 -2.55
C ASN A 231 1.71 21.33 -1.43
N ARG A 232 1.16 21.39 -0.24
CA ARG A 232 1.56 20.54 0.86
C ARG A 232 0.39 19.72 1.40
N LEU A 233 0.69 18.50 1.81
CA LEU A 233 -0.23 17.59 2.45
C LEU A 233 0.32 17.15 3.80
N VAL A 234 -0.54 17.13 4.80
CA VAL A 234 -0.24 16.62 6.15
C VAL A 234 -1.21 15.49 6.44
N GLY A 235 -0.70 14.31 6.76
CA GLY A 235 -1.53 13.15 7.08
C GLY A 235 -2.46 13.44 8.26
N CYS A 236 -3.69 12.93 8.19
CA CYS A 236 -4.68 13.04 9.26
C CYS A 236 -5.51 11.76 9.37
N ALA A 237 -6.41 11.70 10.36
CA ALA A 237 -7.33 10.58 10.46
C ALA A 237 -8.32 10.59 9.28
N VAL A 238 -8.67 9.41 8.81
CA VAL A 238 -9.62 9.23 7.70
C VAL A 238 -10.96 9.87 8.04
N GLY A 239 -11.41 10.77 7.18
CA GLY A 239 -12.63 11.57 7.34
C GLY A 239 -12.42 12.96 7.93
N ASP A 240 -11.20 13.32 8.35
CA ASP A 240 -10.90 14.65 8.89
C ASP A 240 -10.30 15.59 7.82
N GLY A 241 -9.84 15.06 6.71
CA GLY A 241 -9.08 15.77 5.70
C GLY A 241 -9.86 16.14 4.44
N MET A 242 -9.11 16.34 3.36
CA MET A 242 -9.64 16.79 2.07
C MET A 242 -10.06 15.65 1.14
N VAL A 243 -9.65 14.40 1.43
CA VAL A 243 -9.97 13.27 0.55
C VAL A 243 -11.47 12.96 0.64
N PRO A 244 -12.21 12.94 -0.48
CA PRO A 244 -13.65 12.69 -0.46
C PRO A 244 -13.98 11.21 -0.23
N ILE A 245 -13.59 10.68 0.95
CA ILE A 245 -13.66 9.25 1.31
C ILE A 245 -15.07 8.68 1.05
N ARG A 246 -16.14 9.38 1.46
CA ARG A 246 -17.52 8.92 1.24
C ARG A 246 -17.82 8.65 -0.23
N GLN A 247 -17.37 9.58 -1.10
CA GLN A 247 -17.56 9.44 -2.54
C GLN A 247 -16.73 8.30 -3.10
N CYS A 248 -15.48 8.14 -2.66
CA CYS A 248 -14.60 7.03 -3.04
C CYS A 248 -15.21 5.67 -2.65
N LEU A 249 -15.73 5.55 -1.42
CA LEU A 249 -16.43 4.34 -0.96
C LEU A 249 -17.66 4.02 -1.83
N ALA A 250 -18.44 5.03 -2.22
CA ALA A 250 -19.59 4.84 -3.10
C ALA A 250 -19.17 4.36 -4.48
N ILE A 251 -18.07 4.88 -5.04
CA ILE A 251 -17.50 4.45 -6.33
C ILE A 251 -17.03 2.99 -6.25
N LEU A 252 -16.26 2.63 -5.23
CA LEU A 252 -15.80 1.25 -5.02
C LEU A 252 -16.97 0.26 -4.90
N ARG A 253 -18.01 0.60 -4.12
CA ARG A 253 -19.22 -0.23 -4.01
C ARG A 253 -19.91 -0.42 -5.37
N ARG A 254 -20.04 0.64 -6.15
CA ARG A 254 -20.63 0.57 -7.51
C ARG A 254 -19.80 -0.25 -8.48
N ALA A 255 -18.49 -0.28 -8.33
CA ALA A 255 -17.59 -1.14 -9.10
C ALA A 255 -17.61 -2.61 -8.65
N GLY A 256 -18.36 -2.94 -7.59
CA GLY A 256 -18.43 -4.30 -7.04
C GLY A 256 -17.27 -4.68 -6.12
N TYR A 257 -16.46 -3.71 -5.66
CA TYR A 257 -15.38 -4.00 -4.73
C TYR A 257 -15.92 -4.37 -3.35
N ASP A 258 -15.59 -5.56 -2.87
CA ASP A 258 -16.00 -6.13 -1.58
C ASP A 258 -14.83 -6.55 -0.69
N GLY A 259 -13.60 -6.25 -1.12
CA GLY A 259 -12.35 -6.58 -0.44
C GLY A 259 -12.10 -5.82 0.86
N TYR A 260 -10.87 -5.88 1.33
CA TYR A 260 -10.44 -5.14 2.52
C TYR A 260 -10.04 -3.71 2.18
N LEU A 261 -10.33 -2.80 3.11
CA LEU A 261 -9.95 -1.40 3.09
C LEU A 261 -9.06 -1.14 4.31
N SER A 262 -7.76 -1.03 4.10
CA SER A 262 -6.80 -0.75 5.16
C SER A 262 -6.73 0.74 5.47
N VAL A 263 -6.87 1.08 6.74
CA VAL A 263 -6.48 2.41 7.22
C VAL A 263 -4.97 2.55 7.12
N GLU A 264 -4.50 3.59 6.43
CA GLU A 264 -3.11 3.98 6.40
C GLU A 264 -2.95 5.41 6.95
N TYR A 265 -2.68 5.48 8.25
CA TYR A 265 -2.54 6.74 8.98
C TYR A 265 -1.12 7.27 8.90
N GLU A 266 -0.96 8.52 8.45
CA GLU A 266 0.32 9.21 8.34
C GLU A 266 0.35 10.55 9.12
N GLY A 267 -0.57 10.72 10.07
CA GLY A 267 -0.65 11.93 10.86
C GLY A 267 0.50 12.09 11.87
N GLU A 268 0.72 13.32 12.32
CA GLU A 268 1.76 13.65 13.32
C GLU A 268 1.30 13.38 14.76
N ALA A 269 -0.02 13.31 15.00
CA ALA A 269 -0.60 13.01 16.31
C ALA A 269 -0.39 11.54 16.70
N ASP A 270 -0.78 11.18 17.92
CA ASP A 270 -0.74 9.79 18.39
C ASP A 270 -1.41 8.84 17.39
N CYS A 271 -0.65 7.85 16.94
CA CYS A 271 -1.13 6.96 15.87
C CYS A 271 -2.33 6.12 16.32
N ARG A 272 -2.41 5.69 17.58
CA ARG A 272 -3.54 4.88 18.08
C ARG A 272 -4.83 5.68 18.06
N GLU A 273 -4.77 6.96 18.47
CA GLU A 273 -5.93 7.85 18.42
C GLU A 273 -6.37 8.10 16.97
N GLY A 274 -5.43 8.44 16.06
CA GLY A 274 -5.72 8.67 14.65
C GLY A 274 -6.31 7.44 13.96
N ILE A 275 -5.78 6.25 14.23
CA ILE A 275 -6.27 4.96 13.72
C ILE A 275 -7.68 4.67 14.27
N ALA A 276 -7.92 4.88 15.56
CA ALA A 276 -9.23 4.65 16.18
C ALA A 276 -10.31 5.60 15.60
N ARG A 277 -9.98 6.88 15.39
CA ARG A 277 -10.87 7.85 14.73
C ARG A 277 -11.18 7.41 13.30
N SER A 278 -10.18 6.98 12.55
CA SER A 278 -10.33 6.46 11.18
C SER A 278 -11.27 5.26 11.13
N LEU A 279 -11.10 4.28 12.04
CA LEU A 279 -12.00 3.13 12.12
C LEU A 279 -13.43 3.54 12.43
N ASN A 280 -13.63 4.45 13.38
CA ASN A 280 -14.95 4.93 13.76
C ASN A 280 -15.65 5.61 12.57
N PHE A 281 -14.93 6.45 11.81
CA PHE A 281 -15.46 7.04 10.59
C PHE A 281 -15.88 5.97 9.58
N LEU A 282 -15.00 5.00 9.25
CA LEU A 282 -15.31 3.96 8.28
C LEU A 282 -16.53 3.09 8.70
N ARG A 283 -16.69 2.81 9.99
CA ARG A 283 -17.86 2.10 10.51
C ARG A 283 -19.15 2.91 10.31
N HIS A 284 -19.13 4.21 10.56
CA HIS A 284 -20.28 5.08 10.28
C HIS A 284 -20.64 5.12 8.78
N GLU A 285 -19.67 4.95 7.91
CA GLU A 285 -19.87 4.84 6.46
C GLU A 285 -20.24 3.41 5.99
N GLY A 286 -20.53 2.49 6.92
CA GLY A 286 -20.99 1.14 6.60
C GLY A 286 -19.91 0.21 6.08
N VAL A 287 -18.64 0.41 6.47
CA VAL A 287 -17.57 -0.56 6.29
C VAL A 287 -17.62 -1.56 7.43
N GLU A 288 -17.64 -2.86 7.11
CA GLU A 288 -17.71 -3.97 8.08
C GLU A 288 -16.36 -4.16 8.80
N LEU A 289 -16.34 -4.89 9.92
CA LEU A 289 -15.13 -5.27 10.65
C LEU A 289 -14.58 -6.61 10.16
#